data_bfbae9e57f691ac9bec48e1db2f7ad5b
#
_entry.id   bfbae9e57f691ac9bec48e1db2f7ad5b
#
_cell.length_a   1.000
_cell.length_b   1.000
_cell.length_c   1.000
_cell.angle_alpha   90.00
_cell.angle_beta   90.00
_cell.angle_gamma   90.00
#
_symmetry.space_group_name_H-M   'P 1'
#
loop_
_entity.id
_entity.type
_entity.pdbx_description
1 polymer ?
#
loop_
_entity_poly.entity_id
_entity_poly.type
_entity_poly.pdbx_seq_one_letter_code
_entity_poly.pdbx_strand_id
1 'polypeptide(L)'
;MRISPGILYMLASTALLAVVNVAVKKLDGVPTAEIIFARCLISFSLTVWQLRRTGVPVWGPPEARFNLLGRGIFGAGSLVLGFLALKVLPLGGAVTLSYLAPVVTAVAAIWLVGEPLKPWQWLFYGLAVAGVVVAKGTAGLLSAGVLLGVGAAVSSGLSSVFLRRVGNKIAPLVPVFYFNLVPLAIASVWMLFDLKMPHGTDWAWLVLAGLFTHVALWCVTQAFQAHEANFVAALDYLGLIYATALGYFVFGDKVKLSVYPGIALIVLGVLLNAWYTSRQNEQEKKA
;
A
#
# COMPACT_ATOMS: atom_id res chain seq x y z
N MET A 1 -19.27 1.82 -24.28
CA MET A 1 -18.19 1.05 -23.62
C MET A 1 -18.68 0.63 -22.24
N ARG A 2 -18.87 -0.66 -21.98
CA ARG A 2 -19.17 -1.13 -20.61
C ARG A 2 -17.87 -1.12 -19.84
N ILE A 3 -17.77 -0.25 -18.82
CA ILE A 3 -16.62 -0.24 -17.92
C ILE A 3 -16.57 -1.60 -17.23
N SER A 4 -15.43 -2.26 -17.29
CA SER A 4 -15.27 -3.57 -16.69
C SER A 4 -15.39 -3.49 -15.15
N PRO A 5 -16.02 -4.49 -14.49
CA PRO A 5 -16.17 -4.51 -13.04
C PRO A 5 -14.85 -4.37 -12.28
N GLY A 6 -13.75 -4.95 -12.77
CA GLY A 6 -12.43 -4.85 -12.16
C GLY A 6 -11.88 -3.43 -12.12
N ILE A 7 -12.17 -2.61 -13.15
CA ILE A 7 -11.81 -1.19 -13.16
C ILE A 7 -12.53 -0.46 -12.03
N LEU A 8 -13.84 -0.69 -11.89
CA LEU A 8 -14.64 -0.05 -10.86
C LEU A 8 -14.17 -0.44 -9.45
N TYR A 9 -13.84 -1.71 -9.23
CA TYR A 9 -13.29 -2.17 -7.96
C TYR A 9 -11.96 -1.49 -7.65
N MET A 10 -11.05 -1.33 -8.61
CA MET A 10 -9.77 -0.67 -8.37
C MET A 10 -9.93 0.82 -8.11
N LEU A 11 -10.79 1.51 -8.87
CA LEU A 11 -11.12 2.92 -8.63
C LEU A 11 -11.72 3.13 -7.23
N ALA A 12 -12.65 2.26 -6.83
CA ALA A 12 -13.25 2.31 -5.50
C ALA A 12 -12.19 2.07 -4.41
N SER A 13 -11.31 1.10 -4.60
CA SER A 13 -10.24 0.81 -3.64
C SER A 13 -9.29 1.98 -3.44
N THR A 14 -8.77 2.56 -4.52
CA THR A 14 -7.82 3.69 -4.45
C THR A 14 -8.47 4.92 -3.82
N ALA A 15 -9.75 5.20 -4.12
CA ALA A 15 -10.50 6.27 -3.48
C ALA A 15 -10.70 6.02 -1.97
N LEU A 16 -11.10 4.80 -1.58
CA LEU A 16 -11.28 4.42 -0.19
C LEU A 16 -9.97 4.51 0.59
N LEU A 17 -8.85 4.04 0.04
CA LEU A 17 -7.53 4.15 0.67
C LEU A 17 -7.09 5.61 0.82
N ALA A 18 -7.41 6.48 -0.14
CA ALA A 18 -7.14 7.91 -0.01
C ALA A 18 -7.94 8.52 1.16
N VAL A 19 -9.20 8.12 1.35
CA VAL A 19 -10.01 8.55 2.50
C VAL A 19 -9.46 7.97 3.81
N VAL A 20 -8.98 6.72 3.83
CA VAL A 20 -8.29 6.14 5.00
C VAL A 20 -7.06 6.97 5.37
N ASN A 21 -6.25 7.39 4.40
CA ASN A 21 -5.09 8.24 4.65
C ASN A 21 -5.50 9.61 5.22
N VAL A 22 -6.62 10.19 4.77
CA VAL A 22 -7.20 11.40 5.36
C VAL A 22 -7.62 11.16 6.79
N ALA A 23 -8.31 10.05 7.08
CA ALA A 23 -8.74 9.71 8.43
C ALA A 23 -7.54 9.58 9.39
N VAL A 24 -6.48 8.87 8.96
CA VAL A 24 -5.23 8.74 9.73
C VAL A 24 -4.59 10.11 10.01
N LYS A 25 -4.56 11.00 9.01
CA LYS A 25 -4.00 12.34 9.17
C LYS A 25 -4.86 13.25 10.06
N LYS A 26 -6.19 13.05 10.10
CA LYS A 26 -7.12 13.76 11.01
C LYS A 26 -6.94 13.32 12.46
N LEU A 27 -6.47 12.11 12.71
CA LEU A 27 -6.20 11.53 14.03
C LEU A 27 -4.80 11.95 14.56
N ASP A 28 -4.41 13.21 14.38
CA ASP A 28 -3.08 13.70 14.76
C ASP A 28 -2.83 13.62 16.27
N GLY A 29 -3.87 13.82 17.08
CA GLY A 29 -3.83 13.70 18.54
C GLY A 29 -3.83 12.27 19.08
N VAL A 30 -4.15 11.27 18.24
CA VAL A 30 -4.24 9.85 18.62
C VAL A 30 -2.90 9.16 18.33
N PRO A 31 -2.34 8.37 19.28
CA PRO A 31 -1.13 7.59 19.04
C PRO A 31 -1.25 6.67 17.83
N THR A 32 -0.16 6.54 17.08
CA THR A 32 -0.14 5.69 15.86
C THR A 32 -0.49 4.24 16.17
N ALA A 33 -0.10 3.73 17.34
CA ALA A 33 -0.43 2.39 17.79
C ALA A 33 -1.94 2.14 17.88
N GLU A 34 -2.69 3.10 18.43
CA GLU A 34 -4.16 3.01 18.55
C GLU A 34 -4.85 3.05 17.20
N ILE A 35 -4.37 3.91 16.29
CA ILE A 35 -4.91 3.97 14.92
C ILE A 35 -4.71 2.63 14.21
N ILE A 36 -3.52 2.04 14.31
CA ILE A 36 -3.21 0.73 13.72
C ILE A 36 -4.07 -0.36 14.38
N PHE A 37 -4.16 -0.35 15.71
CA PHE A 37 -4.95 -1.30 16.47
C PHE A 37 -6.42 -1.29 16.03
N ALA A 38 -7.09 -0.15 16.11
CA ALA A 38 -8.51 -0.01 15.77
C ALA A 38 -8.78 -0.41 14.31
N ARG A 39 -7.97 0.10 13.37
CA ARG A 39 -8.07 -0.22 11.95
C ARG A 39 -7.90 -1.72 11.70
N CYS A 40 -6.85 -2.32 12.26
CA CYS A 40 -6.57 -3.74 12.05
C CYS A 40 -7.58 -4.63 12.77
N LEU A 41 -8.06 -4.26 13.96
CA LEU A 41 -9.07 -5.01 14.68
C LEU A 41 -10.38 -5.12 13.89
N ILE A 42 -10.87 -4.01 13.35
CA ILE A 42 -12.10 -3.98 12.55
C ILE A 42 -11.91 -4.82 11.27
N SER A 43 -10.84 -4.56 10.51
CA SER A 43 -10.57 -5.28 9.26
C SER A 43 -10.31 -6.78 9.51
N PHE A 44 -9.60 -7.14 10.57
CA PHE A 44 -9.35 -8.52 10.99
C PHE A 44 -10.65 -9.25 11.33
N SER A 45 -11.50 -8.64 12.15
CA SER A 45 -12.78 -9.24 12.56
C SER A 45 -13.67 -9.52 11.36
N LEU A 46 -13.78 -8.59 10.42
CA LEU A 46 -14.53 -8.76 9.19
C LEU A 46 -13.91 -9.84 8.27
N THR A 47 -12.58 -9.89 8.18
CA THR A 47 -11.87 -10.92 7.40
C THR A 47 -12.11 -12.31 7.99
N VAL A 48 -12.00 -12.47 9.32
CA VAL A 48 -12.25 -13.75 9.99
C VAL A 48 -13.71 -14.19 9.79
N TRP A 49 -14.65 -13.26 9.90
CA TRP A 49 -16.06 -13.54 9.65
C TRP A 49 -16.32 -14.04 8.21
N GLN A 50 -15.68 -13.39 7.20
CA GLN A 50 -15.80 -13.83 5.81
C GLN A 50 -15.16 -15.20 5.59
N LEU A 51 -13.94 -15.45 6.12
CA LEU A 51 -13.25 -16.73 6.00
C LEU A 51 -14.09 -17.87 6.63
N ARG A 52 -14.70 -17.64 7.80
CA ARG A 52 -15.59 -18.62 8.44
C ARG A 52 -16.84 -18.89 7.61
N ARG A 53 -17.43 -17.85 7.01
CA ARG A 53 -18.61 -18.01 6.13
C ARG A 53 -18.31 -18.79 4.85
N THR A 54 -17.11 -18.62 4.29
CA THR A 54 -16.69 -19.30 3.07
C THR A 54 -16.09 -20.68 3.30
N GLY A 55 -15.94 -21.11 4.57
CA GLY A 55 -15.36 -22.41 4.93
C GLY A 55 -13.86 -22.51 4.64
N VAL A 56 -13.18 -21.39 4.36
CA VAL A 56 -11.75 -21.37 4.06
C VAL A 56 -10.93 -21.44 5.36
N PRO A 57 -9.92 -22.36 5.46
CA PRO A 57 -9.06 -22.43 6.63
C PRO A 57 -8.30 -21.11 6.86
N VAL A 58 -8.47 -20.51 8.04
CA VAL A 58 -7.94 -19.19 8.38
C VAL A 58 -6.41 -19.14 8.32
N TRP A 59 -5.74 -20.23 8.75
CA TRP A 59 -4.29 -20.32 8.84
C TRP A 59 -3.60 -20.66 7.52
N GLY A 60 -4.37 -21.01 6.48
CA GLY A 60 -3.79 -21.49 5.22
C GLY A 60 -2.95 -22.77 5.36
N PRO A 61 -2.36 -23.25 4.27
CA PRO A 61 -1.53 -24.46 4.28
C PRO A 61 -0.19 -24.21 4.99
N PRO A 62 0.35 -25.21 5.72
CA PRO A 62 1.59 -25.08 6.50
C PRO A 62 2.79 -24.56 5.69
N GLU A 63 2.92 -24.99 4.43
CA GLU A 63 4.02 -24.64 3.54
C GLU A 63 4.07 -23.16 3.19
N ALA A 64 2.93 -22.48 3.23
CA ALA A 64 2.82 -21.06 2.91
C ALA A 64 2.97 -20.16 4.13
N ARG A 65 2.89 -20.70 5.34
CA ARG A 65 2.84 -19.88 6.58
C ARG A 65 4.04 -18.98 6.76
N PHE A 66 5.24 -19.44 6.38
CA PHE A 66 6.44 -18.60 6.43
C PHE A 66 6.28 -17.35 5.54
N ASN A 67 5.83 -17.53 4.31
CA ASN A 67 5.60 -16.41 3.39
C ASN A 67 4.43 -15.52 3.84
N LEU A 68 3.37 -16.10 4.40
CA LEU A 68 2.24 -15.36 4.97
C LEU A 68 2.66 -14.52 6.19
N LEU A 69 3.50 -15.06 7.08
CA LEU A 69 4.08 -14.31 8.19
C LEU A 69 5.00 -13.20 7.71
N GLY A 70 5.88 -13.47 6.73
CA GLY A 70 6.71 -12.44 6.10
C GLY A 70 5.86 -11.31 5.50
N ARG A 71 4.75 -11.65 4.81
CA ARG A 71 3.76 -10.68 4.34
C ARG A 71 3.22 -9.81 5.48
N GLY A 72 2.89 -10.42 6.63
CA GLY A 72 2.36 -9.72 7.80
C GLY A 72 3.40 -8.82 8.47
N ILE A 73 4.62 -9.31 8.70
CA ILE A 73 5.70 -8.57 9.38
C ILE A 73 6.10 -7.33 8.58
N PHE A 74 6.42 -7.52 7.29
CA PHE A 74 6.77 -6.37 6.43
C PHE A 74 5.57 -5.48 6.14
N GLY A 75 4.35 -6.03 6.10
CA GLY A 75 3.11 -5.26 6.05
C GLY A 75 2.94 -4.38 7.28
N ALA A 76 3.21 -4.89 8.48
CA ALA A 76 3.17 -4.12 9.72
C ALA A 76 4.21 -2.99 9.71
N GLY A 77 5.46 -3.28 9.29
CA GLY A 77 6.49 -2.24 9.11
C GLY A 77 6.05 -1.13 8.16
N SER A 78 5.45 -1.51 7.03
CA SER A 78 4.91 -0.55 6.05
C SER A 78 3.81 0.33 6.66
N LEU A 79 2.89 -0.24 7.44
CA LEU A 79 1.80 0.50 8.10
C LEU A 79 2.31 1.47 9.15
N VAL A 80 3.20 1.00 10.04
CA VAL A 80 3.77 1.83 11.11
C VAL A 80 4.53 3.01 10.51
N LEU A 81 5.49 2.74 9.64
CA LEU A 81 6.33 3.77 9.03
C LEU A 81 5.52 4.69 8.12
N GLY A 82 4.54 4.15 7.38
CA GLY A 82 3.66 4.93 6.52
C GLY A 82 2.75 5.88 7.29
N PHE A 83 2.17 5.45 8.41
CA PHE A 83 1.33 6.30 9.24
C PHE A 83 2.15 7.37 9.98
N LEU A 84 3.34 7.04 10.43
CA LEU A 84 4.27 8.04 10.98
C LEU A 84 4.67 9.06 9.90
N ALA A 85 4.92 8.62 8.67
CA ALA A 85 5.20 9.53 7.55
C ALA A 85 4.00 10.45 7.24
N LEU A 86 2.76 9.94 7.28
CA LEU A 86 1.54 10.72 7.07
C LEU A 86 1.34 11.82 8.13
N LYS A 87 1.82 11.61 9.37
CA LYS A 87 1.74 12.62 10.42
C LYS A 87 2.70 13.79 10.22
N VAL A 88 3.85 13.56 9.58
CA VAL A 88 4.90 14.58 9.44
C VAL A 88 5.04 15.13 8.02
N LEU A 89 4.43 14.49 7.02
CA LEU A 89 4.48 14.94 5.62
C LEU A 89 3.09 15.40 5.14
N PRO A 90 3.06 16.30 4.13
CA PRO A 90 1.85 16.53 3.35
C PRO A 90 1.31 15.21 2.77
N LEU A 91 -0.02 15.07 2.69
CA LEU A 91 -0.68 13.83 2.29
C LEU A 91 -0.15 13.30 0.93
N GLY A 92 -0.14 14.16 -0.10
CA GLY A 92 0.40 13.81 -1.41
C GLY A 92 1.88 13.42 -1.37
N GLY A 93 2.66 14.08 -0.50
CA GLY A 93 4.09 13.78 -0.34
C GLY A 93 4.37 12.41 0.27
N ALA A 94 3.60 12.00 1.28
CA ALA A 94 3.73 10.68 1.90
C ALA A 94 3.31 9.57 0.92
N VAL A 95 2.18 9.77 0.22
CA VAL A 95 1.69 8.83 -0.80
C VAL A 95 2.66 8.72 -1.98
N THR A 96 3.27 9.82 -2.42
CA THR A 96 4.30 9.80 -3.49
C THR A 96 5.45 8.85 -3.14
N LEU A 97 5.93 8.86 -1.90
CA LEU A 97 7.02 7.98 -1.46
C LEU A 97 6.60 6.49 -1.46
N SER A 98 5.35 6.17 -1.20
CA SER A 98 4.86 4.79 -1.22
C SER A 98 4.95 4.16 -2.62
N TYR A 99 4.95 4.95 -3.68
CA TYR A 99 5.14 4.46 -5.06
C TYR A 99 6.58 4.03 -5.39
N LEU A 100 7.52 4.12 -4.45
CA LEU A 100 8.80 3.41 -4.53
C LEU A 100 8.66 1.90 -4.23
N ALA A 101 7.58 1.46 -3.60
CA ALA A 101 7.39 0.05 -3.26
C ALA A 101 7.49 -0.91 -4.47
N PRO A 102 6.97 -0.61 -5.67
CA PRO A 102 7.17 -1.46 -6.84
C PRO A 102 8.63 -1.62 -7.24
N VAL A 103 9.46 -0.58 -7.08
CA VAL A 103 10.92 -0.64 -7.34
C VAL A 103 11.57 -1.63 -6.39
N VAL A 104 11.27 -1.51 -5.10
CA VAL A 104 11.78 -2.45 -4.07
C VAL A 104 11.29 -3.86 -4.32
N THR A 105 10.01 -4.02 -4.68
CA THR A 105 9.43 -5.31 -5.02
C THR A 105 10.21 -5.99 -6.15
N ALA A 106 10.51 -5.25 -7.20
CA ALA A 106 11.22 -5.78 -8.36
C ALA A 106 12.67 -6.15 -8.03
N VAL A 107 13.39 -5.29 -7.32
CA VAL A 107 14.77 -5.57 -6.90
C VAL A 107 14.82 -6.76 -5.94
N ALA A 108 13.93 -6.82 -4.95
CA ALA A 108 13.88 -7.94 -4.01
C ALA A 108 13.42 -9.25 -4.66
N ALA A 109 12.61 -9.19 -5.72
CA ALA A 109 12.17 -10.38 -6.47
C ALA A 109 13.34 -11.10 -7.18
N ILE A 110 14.40 -10.38 -7.58
CA ILE A 110 15.62 -11.00 -8.15
C ILE A 110 16.19 -12.04 -7.18
N TRP A 111 16.28 -11.68 -5.92
CA TRP A 111 16.99 -12.47 -4.90
C TRP A 111 16.05 -13.49 -4.22
N LEU A 112 14.80 -13.10 -4.00
CA LEU A 112 13.85 -13.92 -3.25
C LEU A 112 13.01 -14.85 -4.13
N VAL A 113 12.78 -14.48 -5.38
CA VAL A 113 11.94 -15.24 -6.33
C VAL A 113 12.76 -15.80 -7.49
N GLY A 114 13.94 -15.21 -7.76
CA GLY A 114 14.78 -15.60 -8.90
C GLY A 114 14.33 -14.99 -10.24
N GLU A 115 13.54 -13.92 -10.21
CA GLU A 115 13.07 -13.22 -11.41
C GLU A 115 14.06 -12.13 -11.83
N PRO A 116 14.87 -12.32 -12.90
CA PRO A 116 15.84 -11.31 -13.33
C PRO A 116 15.13 -10.09 -13.93
N LEU A 117 15.62 -8.89 -13.60
CA LEU A 117 15.16 -7.65 -14.23
C LEU A 117 15.79 -7.51 -15.62
N LYS A 118 14.97 -7.15 -16.61
CA LYS A 118 15.44 -6.81 -17.94
C LYS A 118 16.07 -5.40 -17.94
N PRO A 119 17.04 -5.10 -18.85
CA PRO A 119 17.78 -3.82 -18.84
C PRO A 119 16.90 -2.57 -18.83
N TRP A 120 15.81 -2.56 -19.61
CA TRP A 120 14.87 -1.43 -19.67
C TRP A 120 14.14 -1.17 -18.36
N GLN A 121 13.88 -2.22 -17.55
CA GLN A 121 13.23 -2.05 -16.25
C GLN A 121 14.11 -1.28 -15.28
N TRP A 122 15.44 -1.47 -15.32
CA TRP A 122 16.37 -0.66 -14.53
C TRP A 122 16.28 0.82 -14.86
N LEU A 123 16.13 1.18 -16.15
CA LEU A 123 15.94 2.57 -16.56
C LEU A 123 14.65 3.16 -15.98
N PHE A 124 13.54 2.41 -16.06
CA PHE A 124 12.24 2.88 -15.56
C PHE A 124 12.21 3.03 -14.04
N TYR A 125 12.83 2.10 -13.32
CA TYR A 125 13.00 2.23 -11.87
C TYR A 125 13.96 3.36 -11.51
N GLY A 126 15.02 3.57 -12.27
CA GLY A 126 15.93 4.71 -12.13
C GLY A 126 15.20 6.05 -12.28
N LEU A 127 14.27 6.16 -13.24
CA LEU A 127 13.40 7.33 -13.41
C LEU A 127 12.51 7.56 -12.17
N ALA A 128 11.93 6.51 -11.61
CA ALA A 128 11.11 6.64 -10.41
C ALA A 128 11.92 7.13 -9.20
N VAL A 129 13.14 6.60 -9.00
CA VAL A 129 14.03 7.03 -7.92
C VAL A 129 14.48 8.48 -8.15
N ALA A 130 14.88 8.84 -9.38
CA ALA A 130 15.23 10.22 -9.73
C ALA A 130 14.07 11.19 -9.46
N GLY A 131 12.84 10.76 -9.73
CA GLY A 131 11.63 11.53 -9.43
C GLY A 131 11.48 11.86 -7.94
N VAL A 132 11.85 10.96 -7.04
CA VAL A 132 11.85 11.24 -5.58
C VAL A 132 12.89 12.30 -5.24
N VAL A 133 14.10 12.21 -5.82
CA VAL A 133 15.17 13.20 -5.60
C VAL A 133 14.73 14.57 -6.09
N VAL A 134 14.13 14.65 -7.28
CA VAL A 134 13.63 15.92 -7.84
C VAL A 134 12.48 16.48 -6.99
N ALA A 135 11.54 15.64 -6.55
CA ALA A 135 10.40 16.07 -5.74
C ALA A 135 10.80 16.63 -4.37
N LYS A 136 11.83 16.08 -3.74
CA LYS A 136 12.24 16.45 -2.37
C LYS A 136 13.43 17.38 -2.30
N GLY A 137 14.22 17.45 -3.38
CA GLY A 137 15.54 18.09 -3.36
C GLY A 137 16.54 17.31 -2.49
N THR A 138 17.82 17.52 -2.70
CA THR A 138 18.87 16.78 -1.96
C THR A 138 18.84 17.03 -0.44
N ALA A 139 18.55 18.26 -0.01
CA ALA A 139 18.45 18.62 1.40
C ALA A 139 17.21 18.01 2.09
N GLY A 140 16.13 17.76 1.35
CA GLY A 140 14.92 17.15 1.87
C GLY A 140 14.96 15.63 2.02
N LEU A 141 15.89 14.96 1.37
CA LEU A 141 16.02 13.49 1.38
C LEU A 141 16.31 12.91 2.77
N LEU A 142 17.04 13.64 3.60
CA LEU A 142 17.41 13.21 4.95
C LEU A 142 16.39 13.64 6.02
N SER A 143 15.25 14.23 5.63
CA SER A 143 14.22 14.56 6.60
C SER A 143 13.60 13.28 7.19
N ALA A 144 13.27 13.31 8.49
CA ALA A 144 12.66 12.17 9.18
C ALA A 144 11.42 11.63 8.45
N GLY A 145 10.57 12.52 7.92
CA GLY A 145 9.37 12.13 7.18
C GLY A 145 9.69 11.38 5.89
N VAL A 146 10.74 11.78 5.16
CA VAL A 146 11.17 11.08 3.93
C VAL A 146 11.77 9.72 4.27
N LEU A 147 12.61 9.63 5.30
CA LEU A 147 13.16 8.35 5.76
C LEU A 147 12.06 7.38 6.19
N LEU A 148 11.05 7.85 6.91
CA LEU A 148 9.88 7.05 7.29
C LEU A 148 9.11 6.59 6.04
N GLY A 149 8.87 7.47 5.07
CA GLY A 149 8.17 7.13 3.83
C GLY A 149 8.93 6.14 2.95
N VAL A 150 10.25 6.29 2.82
CA VAL A 150 11.11 5.34 2.11
C VAL A 150 11.15 4.00 2.85
N GLY A 151 11.29 4.00 4.17
CA GLY A 151 11.21 2.79 4.99
C GLY A 151 9.88 2.06 4.85
N ALA A 152 8.77 2.81 4.77
CA ALA A 152 7.45 2.26 4.49
C ALA A 152 7.38 1.61 3.11
N ALA A 153 7.95 2.25 2.07
CA ALA A 153 8.01 1.71 0.72
C ALA A 153 8.87 0.44 0.64
N VAL A 154 10.02 0.41 1.33
CA VAL A 154 10.88 -0.78 1.41
C VAL A 154 10.12 -1.93 2.07
N SER A 155 9.49 -1.68 3.21
CA SER A 155 8.69 -2.69 3.90
C SER A 155 7.50 -3.17 3.04
N SER A 156 6.81 -2.26 2.35
CA SER A 156 5.71 -2.60 1.44
C SER A 156 6.17 -3.46 0.27
N GLY A 157 7.31 -3.10 -0.34
CA GLY A 157 7.91 -3.87 -1.43
C GLY A 157 8.25 -5.30 -1.02
N LEU A 158 8.92 -5.48 0.13
CA LEU A 158 9.24 -6.80 0.68
C LEU A 158 7.96 -7.59 1.00
N SER A 159 6.96 -6.95 1.61
CA SER A 159 5.65 -7.56 1.86
C SER A 159 5.01 -8.09 0.58
N SER A 160 5.14 -7.36 -0.53
CA SER A 160 4.62 -7.73 -1.84
C SER A 160 5.37 -8.93 -2.45
N VAL A 161 6.69 -9.02 -2.26
CA VAL A 161 7.48 -10.19 -2.69
C VAL A 161 7.05 -11.45 -1.95
N PHE A 162 6.84 -11.36 -0.63
CA PHE A 162 6.31 -12.50 0.13
C PHE A 162 4.93 -12.93 -0.35
N LEU A 163 4.04 -11.98 -0.70
CA LEU A 163 2.75 -12.29 -1.29
C LEU A 163 2.89 -13.01 -2.65
N ARG A 164 3.83 -12.60 -3.51
CA ARG A 164 4.13 -13.32 -4.78
C ARG A 164 4.55 -14.76 -4.52
N ARG A 165 5.37 -15.01 -3.50
CA ARG A 165 5.78 -16.38 -3.11
C ARG A 165 4.61 -17.25 -2.63
N VAL A 166 3.58 -16.68 -2.05
CA VAL A 166 2.34 -17.38 -1.68
C VAL A 166 1.62 -17.92 -2.92
N GLY A 167 1.70 -17.19 -4.04
CA GLY A 167 1.06 -17.56 -5.31
C GLY A 167 -0.46 -17.50 -5.28
N ASN A 168 -1.08 -17.96 -6.39
CA ASN A 168 -2.54 -17.88 -6.58
C ASN A 168 -3.30 -19.11 -6.05
N LYS A 169 -2.61 -20.06 -5.42
CA LYS A 169 -3.23 -21.31 -4.92
C LYS A 169 -3.98 -21.13 -3.60
N ILE A 170 -3.79 -20.00 -2.93
CA ILE A 170 -4.37 -19.71 -1.62
C ILE A 170 -5.49 -18.68 -1.78
N ALA A 171 -6.59 -18.90 -1.08
CA ALA A 171 -7.71 -17.96 -1.08
C ALA A 171 -7.24 -16.53 -0.69
N PRO A 172 -7.59 -15.50 -1.46
CA PRO A 172 -7.06 -14.14 -1.30
C PRO A 172 -7.27 -13.52 0.10
N LEU A 173 -8.29 -13.96 0.82
CA LEU A 173 -8.56 -13.50 2.19
C LEU A 173 -7.52 -14.00 3.21
N VAL A 174 -6.80 -15.10 2.95
CA VAL A 174 -5.78 -15.63 3.88
C VAL A 174 -4.56 -14.69 3.98
N PRO A 175 -3.95 -14.20 2.90
CA PRO A 175 -2.94 -13.14 2.99
C PRO A 175 -3.43 -11.85 3.66
N VAL A 176 -4.72 -11.48 3.47
CA VAL A 176 -5.33 -10.32 4.15
C VAL A 176 -5.45 -10.57 5.65
N PHE A 177 -5.77 -11.78 6.08
CA PHE A 177 -5.79 -12.16 7.50
C PHE A 177 -4.42 -11.92 8.16
N TYR A 178 -3.34 -12.42 7.58
CA TYR A 178 -1.98 -12.22 8.13
C TYR A 178 -1.53 -10.76 8.09
N PHE A 179 -1.94 -10.01 7.03
CA PHE A 179 -1.66 -8.59 6.89
C PHE A 179 -2.34 -7.73 7.97
N ASN A 180 -3.43 -8.21 8.57
CA ASN A 180 -4.08 -7.54 9.70
C ASN A 180 -3.64 -8.13 11.05
N LEU A 181 -3.41 -9.44 11.15
CA LEU A 181 -3.06 -10.14 12.39
C LEU A 181 -1.75 -9.61 12.99
N VAL A 182 -0.69 -9.54 12.17
CA VAL A 182 0.64 -9.17 12.67
C VAL A 182 0.68 -7.72 13.15
N PRO A 183 0.23 -6.72 12.38
CA PRO A 183 0.21 -5.35 12.89
C PRO A 183 -0.76 -5.17 14.07
N LEU A 184 -1.85 -5.94 14.14
CA LEU A 184 -2.76 -5.93 15.29
C LEU A 184 -2.03 -6.41 16.55
N ALA A 185 -1.28 -7.51 16.47
CA ALA A 185 -0.50 -8.03 17.61
C ALA A 185 0.57 -7.03 18.07
N ILE A 186 1.31 -6.43 17.12
CA ILE A 186 2.33 -5.41 17.42
C ILE A 186 1.69 -4.18 18.06
N ALA A 187 0.60 -3.68 17.48
CA ALA A 187 -0.10 -2.51 17.97
C ALA A 187 -0.72 -2.74 19.35
N SER A 188 -1.21 -3.96 19.64
CA SER A 188 -1.75 -4.32 20.96
C SER A 188 -0.69 -4.19 22.07
N VAL A 189 0.55 -4.63 21.79
CA VAL A 189 1.66 -4.50 22.74
C VAL A 189 2.12 -3.05 22.83
N TRP A 190 2.26 -2.37 21.68
CA TRP A 190 2.72 -0.98 21.66
C TRP A 190 1.75 -0.03 22.37
N MET A 191 0.44 -0.24 22.21
CA MET A 191 -0.59 0.57 22.85
C MET A 191 -0.53 0.54 24.39
N LEU A 192 0.07 -0.51 25.01
CA LEU A 192 0.25 -0.58 26.47
C LEU A 192 1.18 0.50 27.01
N PHE A 193 2.06 1.05 26.16
CA PHE A 193 3.06 2.05 26.56
C PHE A 193 2.64 3.50 26.26
N ASP A 194 1.69 3.71 25.35
CA ASP A 194 1.23 5.06 24.96
C ASP A 194 -0.26 4.99 24.60
N LEU A 195 -1.10 4.85 25.61
CA LEU A 195 -2.55 4.82 25.48
C LEU A 195 -3.12 6.22 25.73
N LYS A 196 -3.84 6.77 24.76
CA LYS A 196 -4.63 7.99 24.89
C LYS A 196 -6.03 7.73 24.41
N MET A 197 -7.00 7.82 25.32
CA MET A 197 -8.41 7.61 24.94
C MET A 197 -8.82 8.57 23.82
N PRO A 198 -9.30 8.07 22.68
CA PRO A 198 -9.84 8.90 21.61
C PRO A 198 -11.04 9.71 22.11
N HIS A 199 -11.18 10.95 21.66
CA HIS A 199 -12.24 11.85 22.08
C HIS A 199 -13.18 12.22 20.94
N GLY A 200 -14.48 12.31 21.24
CA GLY A 200 -15.48 12.87 20.34
C GLY A 200 -15.46 12.23 18.95
N THR A 201 -15.06 13.00 17.95
CA THR A 201 -15.06 12.59 16.52
C THR A 201 -13.96 11.59 16.16
N ASP A 202 -12.93 11.39 17.01
CA ASP A 202 -11.84 10.46 16.72
C ASP A 202 -12.34 9.03 16.55
N TRP A 203 -13.34 8.62 17.33
CA TRP A 203 -13.98 7.33 17.20
C TRP A 203 -14.59 7.10 15.81
N ALA A 204 -15.22 8.13 15.26
CA ALA A 204 -15.77 8.04 13.91
C ALA A 204 -14.68 7.85 12.85
N TRP A 205 -13.56 8.57 12.97
CA TRP A 205 -12.42 8.42 12.06
C TRP A 205 -11.73 7.05 12.19
N LEU A 206 -11.60 6.51 13.40
CA LEU A 206 -11.05 5.17 13.63
C LEU A 206 -11.92 4.09 13.00
N VAL A 207 -13.24 4.14 13.21
CA VAL A 207 -14.19 3.19 12.62
C VAL A 207 -14.18 3.31 11.10
N LEU A 208 -14.22 4.52 10.56
CA LEU A 208 -14.14 4.78 9.13
C LEU A 208 -12.85 4.20 8.53
N ALA A 209 -11.71 4.44 9.16
CA ALA A 209 -10.43 3.90 8.69
C ALA A 209 -10.45 2.37 8.67
N GLY A 210 -11.01 1.70 9.68
CA GLY A 210 -11.12 0.25 9.73
C GLY A 210 -12.04 -0.33 8.67
N LEU A 211 -13.26 0.18 8.55
CA LEU A 211 -14.25 -0.28 7.57
C LEU A 211 -13.78 -0.04 6.14
N PHE A 212 -13.29 1.16 5.84
CA PHE A 212 -12.85 1.51 4.49
C PHE A 212 -11.61 0.74 4.08
N THR A 213 -10.70 0.44 5.02
CA THR A 213 -9.58 -0.46 4.75
C THR A 213 -10.07 -1.85 4.35
N HIS A 214 -11.03 -2.44 5.09
CA HIS A 214 -11.54 -3.76 4.78
C HIS A 214 -12.18 -3.80 3.38
N VAL A 215 -13.06 -2.83 3.08
CA VAL A 215 -13.72 -2.72 1.77
C VAL A 215 -12.70 -2.48 0.66
N ALA A 216 -11.70 -1.61 0.89
CA ALA A 216 -10.66 -1.34 -0.08
C ALA A 216 -9.82 -2.59 -0.40
N LEU A 217 -9.41 -3.35 0.62
CA LEU A 217 -8.66 -4.59 0.44
C LEU A 217 -9.50 -5.65 -0.29
N TRP A 218 -10.80 -5.73 -0.01
CA TRP A 218 -11.70 -6.60 -0.75
C TRP A 218 -11.82 -6.17 -2.22
N CYS A 219 -12.00 -4.88 -2.49
CA CYS A 219 -12.06 -4.33 -3.85
C CYS A 219 -10.76 -4.58 -4.62
N VAL A 220 -9.58 -4.36 -4.02
CA VAL A 220 -8.29 -4.68 -4.64
C VAL A 220 -8.24 -6.16 -5.03
N THR A 221 -8.64 -7.03 -4.12
CA THR A 221 -8.63 -8.48 -4.37
C THR A 221 -9.51 -8.83 -5.57
N GLN A 222 -10.74 -8.30 -5.62
CA GLN A 222 -11.65 -8.50 -6.74
C GLN A 222 -11.14 -7.94 -8.06
N ALA A 223 -10.47 -6.78 -8.03
CA ALA A 223 -9.87 -6.18 -9.20
C ALA A 223 -8.77 -7.07 -9.80
N PHE A 224 -7.88 -7.62 -8.96
CA PHE A 224 -6.81 -8.53 -9.39
C PHE A 224 -7.32 -9.89 -9.87
N GLN A 225 -8.49 -10.34 -9.39
CA GLN A 225 -9.13 -11.56 -9.88
C GLN A 225 -9.86 -11.36 -11.22
N ALA A 226 -10.37 -10.15 -11.47
CA ALA A 226 -11.15 -9.84 -12.65
C ALA A 226 -10.31 -9.46 -13.89
N HIS A 227 -9.07 -9.00 -13.70
CA HIS A 227 -8.19 -8.48 -14.76
C HIS A 227 -6.71 -8.81 -14.56
N GLU A 228 -5.96 -8.64 -15.66
CA GLU A 228 -4.50 -8.76 -15.64
C GLU A 228 -3.88 -7.76 -14.64
N ALA A 229 -2.98 -8.27 -13.81
CA ALA A 229 -2.36 -7.53 -12.70
C ALA A 229 -1.71 -6.20 -13.15
N ASN A 230 -1.15 -6.16 -14.36
CA ASN A 230 -0.47 -4.96 -14.89
C ASN A 230 -1.43 -3.80 -15.15
N PHE A 231 -2.63 -4.09 -15.65
CA PHE A 231 -3.65 -3.07 -15.89
C PHE A 231 -4.22 -2.52 -14.59
N VAL A 232 -4.49 -3.41 -13.63
CA VAL A 232 -4.99 -3.05 -12.29
C VAL A 232 -3.95 -2.22 -11.54
N ALA A 233 -2.67 -2.59 -11.60
CA ALA A 233 -1.59 -1.84 -10.98
C ALA A 233 -1.45 -0.42 -11.56
N ALA A 234 -1.70 -0.21 -12.87
CA ALA A 234 -1.69 1.12 -13.46
C ALA A 234 -2.77 2.03 -12.89
N LEU A 235 -3.93 1.49 -12.52
CA LEU A 235 -5.02 2.26 -11.91
C LEU A 235 -4.72 2.66 -10.45
N ASP A 236 -3.82 1.97 -9.76
CA ASP A 236 -3.43 2.30 -8.39
C ASP A 236 -2.81 3.72 -8.28
N TYR A 237 -2.17 4.19 -9.36
CA TYR A 237 -1.62 5.55 -9.42
C TYR A 237 -2.66 6.68 -9.33
N LEU A 238 -3.93 6.40 -9.57
CA LEU A 238 -5.00 7.35 -9.30
C LEU A 238 -5.10 7.70 -7.81
N GLY A 239 -4.62 6.82 -6.93
CA GLY A 239 -4.47 7.10 -5.51
C GLY A 239 -3.61 8.33 -5.22
N LEU A 240 -2.59 8.63 -6.05
CA LEU A 240 -1.80 9.85 -5.93
C LEU A 240 -2.62 11.10 -6.25
N ILE A 241 -3.46 11.04 -7.28
CA ILE A 241 -4.35 12.14 -7.65
C ILE A 241 -5.34 12.41 -6.52
N TYR A 242 -5.97 11.35 -6.01
CA TYR A 242 -6.90 11.47 -4.88
C TYR A 242 -6.21 11.99 -3.61
N ALA A 243 -5.02 11.48 -3.27
CA ALA A 243 -4.27 11.93 -2.10
C ALA A 243 -3.84 13.39 -2.22
N THR A 244 -3.39 13.84 -3.40
CA THR A 244 -2.98 15.22 -3.65
C THR A 244 -4.19 16.16 -3.59
N ALA A 245 -5.29 15.78 -4.23
CA ALA A 245 -6.53 16.56 -4.20
C ALA A 245 -7.09 16.67 -2.77
N LEU A 246 -7.23 15.55 -2.06
CA LEU A 246 -7.71 15.55 -0.68
C LEU A 246 -6.75 16.29 0.27
N GLY A 247 -5.43 16.19 0.05
CA GLY A 247 -4.44 16.97 0.77
C GLY A 247 -4.66 18.48 0.64
N TYR A 248 -4.92 18.94 -0.59
CA TYR A 248 -5.22 20.35 -0.85
C TYR A 248 -6.56 20.77 -0.24
N PHE A 249 -7.66 20.05 -0.53
CA PHE A 249 -9.01 20.46 -0.11
C PHE A 249 -9.27 20.28 1.40
N VAL A 250 -8.71 19.25 2.03
CA VAL A 250 -9.01 18.91 3.43
C VAL A 250 -8.01 19.52 4.40
N PHE A 251 -6.74 19.60 4.00
CA PHE A 251 -5.65 20.05 4.88
C PHE A 251 -5.02 21.38 4.44
N GLY A 252 -5.39 21.91 3.27
CA GLY A 252 -4.75 23.08 2.70
C GLY A 252 -3.28 22.84 2.32
N ASP A 253 -2.90 21.58 2.13
CA ASP A 253 -1.52 21.20 1.76
C ASP A 253 -1.13 21.85 0.43
N LYS A 254 -0.28 22.88 0.47
CA LYS A 254 0.24 23.52 -0.74
C LYS A 254 1.45 22.74 -1.23
N VAL A 255 1.26 21.92 -2.25
CA VAL A 255 2.37 21.26 -2.94
C VAL A 255 3.14 22.31 -3.74
N LYS A 256 4.44 22.52 -3.42
CA LYS A 256 5.28 23.46 -4.19
C LYS A 256 5.32 23.02 -5.64
N LEU A 257 5.27 24.00 -6.56
CA LEU A 257 5.30 23.72 -8.01
C LEU A 257 6.52 22.87 -8.42
N SER A 258 7.65 23.02 -7.71
CA SER A 258 8.87 22.22 -7.91
C SER A 258 8.73 20.73 -7.63
N VAL A 259 7.67 20.28 -6.94
CA VAL A 259 7.43 18.86 -6.63
C VAL A 259 6.76 18.11 -7.79
N TYR A 260 5.96 18.82 -8.61
CA TYR A 260 5.22 18.19 -9.72
C TYR A 260 6.09 17.47 -10.76
N PRO A 261 7.26 18.01 -11.19
CA PRO A 261 8.16 17.28 -12.09
C PRO A 261 8.63 15.95 -11.51
N GLY A 262 8.94 15.93 -10.21
CA GLY A 262 9.32 14.69 -9.52
C GLY A 262 8.20 13.67 -9.47
N ILE A 263 6.97 14.10 -9.17
CA ILE A 263 5.78 13.23 -9.23
C ILE A 263 5.59 12.67 -10.65
N ALA A 264 5.72 13.52 -11.67
CA ALA A 264 5.58 13.11 -13.07
C ALA A 264 6.63 12.04 -13.45
N LEU A 265 7.89 12.18 -13.03
CA LEU A 265 8.94 11.20 -13.27
C LEU A 265 8.64 9.85 -12.58
N ILE A 266 8.18 9.86 -11.33
CA ILE A 266 7.79 8.64 -10.61
C ILE A 266 6.69 7.91 -11.35
N VAL A 267 5.60 8.61 -11.66
CA VAL A 267 4.44 8.05 -12.36
C VAL A 267 4.85 7.52 -13.74
N LEU A 268 5.62 8.30 -14.51
CA LEU A 268 6.12 7.90 -15.83
C LEU A 268 6.98 6.63 -15.74
N GLY A 269 7.96 6.59 -14.85
CA GLY A 269 8.86 5.44 -14.69
C GLY A 269 8.09 4.16 -14.39
N VAL A 270 7.10 4.22 -13.49
CA VAL A 270 6.33 3.03 -13.11
C VAL A 270 5.31 2.64 -14.18
N LEU A 271 4.65 3.59 -14.84
CA LEU A 271 3.74 3.31 -15.96
C LEU A 271 4.48 2.68 -17.15
N LEU A 272 5.67 3.20 -17.49
CA LEU A 272 6.52 2.62 -18.53
C LEU A 272 6.95 1.19 -18.18
N ASN A 273 7.30 0.94 -16.92
CA ASN A 273 7.62 -0.41 -16.48
C ASN A 273 6.41 -1.36 -16.57
N ALA A 274 5.24 -0.93 -16.13
CA ALA A 274 4.01 -1.73 -16.19
C ALA A 274 3.65 -2.06 -17.65
N TRP A 275 3.72 -1.07 -18.54
CA TRP A 275 3.46 -1.25 -19.97
C TRP A 275 4.47 -2.21 -20.63
N TYR A 276 5.77 -2.04 -20.32
CA TYR A 276 6.82 -2.90 -20.85
C TYR A 276 6.63 -4.35 -20.41
N THR A 277 6.36 -4.58 -19.14
CA THR A 277 6.11 -5.92 -18.59
C THR A 277 4.87 -6.58 -19.20
N SER A 278 3.79 -5.80 -19.41
CA SER A 278 2.57 -6.30 -20.05
C SER A 278 2.84 -6.79 -21.48
N ARG A 279 3.55 -5.99 -22.28
CA ARG A 279 3.90 -6.39 -23.66
C ARG A 279 4.75 -7.65 -23.72
N GLN A 280 5.67 -7.82 -22.80
CA GLN A 280 6.52 -9.01 -22.75
C GLN A 280 5.72 -10.26 -22.42
N ASN A 281 4.81 -10.19 -21.44
CA ASN A 281 3.93 -11.29 -21.08
C ASN A 281 3.02 -11.71 -22.26
N GLU A 282 2.58 -10.75 -23.09
CA GLU A 282 1.81 -11.05 -24.30
C GLU A 282 2.65 -11.76 -25.37
N GLN A 283 3.93 -11.40 -25.50
CA GLN A 283 4.85 -12.04 -26.46
C GLN A 283 5.20 -13.47 -26.02
N GLU A 284 5.45 -13.68 -24.73
CA GLU A 284 5.74 -15.01 -24.17
C GLU A 284 4.52 -15.95 -24.23
N LYS A 285 3.30 -15.45 -24.22
CA LYS A 285 2.08 -16.24 -24.41
C LYS A 285 1.82 -16.63 -25.88
N LYS A 286 2.43 -15.90 -26.83
CA LYS A 286 2.27 -16.12 -28.25
C LYS A 286 3.38 -17.00 -28.87
N ALA A 287 4.50 -17.18 -28.18
CA ALA A 287 5.63 -18.03 -28.52
C ALA A 287 5.45 -19.41 -27.88
#